data_8d130d2aa7cd35e860a15b11a67238f0
#
_entry.id   8d130d2aa7cd35e860a15b11a67238f0
#
_cell.length_a   1.000
_cell.length_b   1.000
_cell.length_c   1.000
_cell.angle_alpha   90.00
_cell.angle_beta   90.00
_cell.angle_gamma   90.00
#
_symmetry.space_group_name_H-M   'P 1'
#
loop_
_entity.id
_entity.type
_entity.pdbx_description
1 polymer ?
#
loop_
_entity_poly.entity_id
_entity_poly.type
_entity_poly.pdbx_seq_one_letter_code
_entity_poly.pdbx_strand_id
1 'polypeptide(L)'
;LFAKPFENIVLMSVKDMEKIKPMLFTALKGYTKKQFFNDLVAGVIVAVIALPLSIALALASGVGPEEGLYTAIVAGFLISFLGGSRVQIAGPTAAFATIVAGIVNKNGMDGLALATVMAGVLLVVMGLLRLGSLIRFIPYTITTGFTAGIAVTILVGQLKDFFGLTYDAGVKPIETVDKIKAFCRYFNTVN
;
A
#
# COMPACT_ATOMS: atom_id res chain seq x y z
N LEU A 1 -31.34 -0.52 -2.42
CA LEU A 1 -31.17 -1.44 -3.57
C LEU A 1 -29.69 -1.75 -3.86
N PHE A 2 -28.74 -0.91 -3.45
CA PHE A 2 -27.28 -1.09 -3.68
C PHE A 2 -26.55 -1.92 -2.59
N ALA A 3 -27.21 -2.25 -1.47
CA ALA A 3 -26.56 -2.97 -0.35
C ALA A 3 -26.45 -4.50 -0.57
N LYS A 4 -27.41 -5.12 -1.27
CA LYS A 4 -27.43 -6.58 -1.48
C LYS A 4 -26.25 -7.18 -2.25
N PRO A 5 -25.71 -6.56 -3.34
CA PRO A 5 -24.54 -7.13 -4.01
C PRO A 5 -23.28 -7.05 -3.15
N PHE A 6 -23.12 -6.02 -2.30
CA PHE A 6 -21.98 -5.86 -1.41
C PHE A 6 -21.98 -6.91 -0.29
N GLU A 7 -23.13 -7.21 0.29
CA GLU A 7 -23.30 -8.20 1.34
C GLU A 7 -22.95 -9.62 0.85
N ASN A 8 -23.37 -9.97 -0.35
CA ASN A 8 -23.02 -11.24 -0.98
C ASN A 8 -21.52 -11.36 -1.32
N ILE A 9 -20.88 -10.27 -1.75
CA ILE A 9 -19.43 -10.23 -1.99
C ILE A 9 -18.66 -10.42 -0.68
N VAL A 10 -19.09 -9.76 0.39
CA VAL A 10 -18.50 -9.89 1.73
C VAL A 10 -18.67 -11.29 2.30
N LEU A 11 -19.86 -11.88 2.18
CA LEU A 11 -20.16 -13.23 2.67
C LEU A 11 -19.42 -14.32 1.87
N MET A 12 -19.27 -14.18 0.55
CA MET A 12 -18.44 -15.07 -0.26
C MET A 12 -16.96 -14.96 0.13
N SER A 13 -16.45 -13.75 0.38
CA SER A 13 -15.08 -13.51 0.83
C SER A 13 -14.80 -14.20 2.17
N VAL A 14 -15.73 -14.16 3.12
CA VAL A 14 -15.56 -14.80 4.44
C VAL A 14 -15.54 -16.32 4.35
N LYS A 15 -16.35 -16.93 3.50
CA LYS A 15 -16.41 -18.39 3.33
C LYS A 15 -15.20 -18.98 2.58
N ASP A 16 -14.58 -18.17 1.69
CA ASP A 16 -13.38 -18.55 0.96
C ASP A 16 -12.09 -18.28 1.75
N MET A 17 -12.10 -17.37 2.74
CA MET A 17 -10.95 -17.11 3.62
C MET A 17 -10.59 -18.27 4.56
N GLU A 18 -11.44 -19.28 4.68
CA GLU A 18 -11.14 -20.47 5.49
C GLU A 18 -10.14 -21.44 4.82
N LYS A 19 -9.84 -21.24 3.55
CA LYS A 19 -8.94 -22.12 2.79
C LYS A 19 -7.61 -21.42 2.56
N ILE A 20 -6.54 -21.96 3.15
CA ILE A 20 -5.15 -21.57 2.87
C ILE A 20 -4.78 -22.10 1.47
N LYS A 21 -5.48 -21.64 0.44
CA LYS A 21 -5.19 -21.97 -0.97
C LYS A 21 -5.17 -20.69 -1.78
N PRO A 22 -4.14 -20.48 -2.62
CA PRO A 22 -4.13 -19.34 -3.51
C PRO A 22 -5.40 -19.32 -4.36
N MET A 23 -6.06 -18.16 -4.42
CA MET A 23 -7.32 -17.99 -5.16
C MET A 23 -7.13 -18.19 -6.66
N LEU A 24 -5.92 -18.03 -7.17
CA LEU A 24 -5.54 -18.23 -8.56
C LEU A 24 -6.03 -19.58 -9.09
N PHE A 25 -5.77 -20.68 -8.35
CA PHE A 25 -6.17 -22.03 -8.77
C PHE A 25 -7.69 -22.21 -8.84
N THR A 26 -8.42 -21.45 -8.05
CA THR A 26 -9.89 -21.47 -8.08
C THR A 26 -10.42 -20.57 -9.20
N ALA A 27 -9.79 -19.42 -9.41
CA ALA A 27 -10.18 -18.46 -10.43
C ALA A 27 -9.95 -18.98 -11.85
N LEU A 28 -8.90 -19.79 -12.07
CA LEU A 28 -8.61 -20.38 -13.38
C LEU A 28 -9.61 -21.49 -13.79
N LYS A 29 -10.39 -22.02 -12.85
CA LYS A 29 -11.42 -23.00 -13.20
C LYS A 29 -12.58 -22.32 -13.95
N GLY A 30 -12.73 -22.69 -15.21
CA GLY A 30 -13.76 -22.11 -16.09
C GLY A 30 -13.39 -20.75 -16.68
N TYR A 31 -12.10 -20.39 -16.66
CA TYR A 31 -11.60 -19.12 -17.19
C TYR A 31 -11.71 -19.05 -18.70
N THR A 32 -12.36 -18.03 -19.23
CA THR A 32 -12.63 -17.84 -20.65
C THR A 32 -11.62 -16.89 -21.32
N LYS A 33 -11.44 -17.03 -22.63
CA LYS A 33 -10.60 -16.09 -23.41
C LYS A 33 -11.06 -14.64 -23.27
N LYS A 34 -12.36 -14.39 -23.17
CA LYS A 34 -12.91 -13.05 -22.98
C LYS A 34 -12.51 -12.46 -21.64
N GLN A 35 -12.53 -13.26 -20.57
CA GLN A 35 -12.06 -12.85 -19.23
C GLN A 35 -10.58 -12.54 -19.28
N PHE A 36 -9.76 -13.36 -19.95
CA PHE A 36 -8.34 -13.09 -20.09
C PHE A 36 -8.06 -11.73 -20.72
N PHE A 37 -8.73 -11.37 -21.81
CA PHE A 37 -8.56 -10.06 -22.42
C PHE A 37 -8.99 -8.91 -21.53
N ASN A 38 -10.09 -9.05 -20.81
CA ASN A 38 -10.55 -8.05 -19.87
C ASN A 38 -9.55 -7.86 -18.70
N ASP A 39 -9.03 -8.96 -18.17
CA ASP A 39 -8.05 -8.93 -17.08
C ASP A 39 -6.70 -8.37 -17.55
N LEU A 40 -6.30 -8.67 -18.80
CA LEU A 40 -5.10 -8.10 -19.39
C LEU A 40 -5.20 -6.57 -19.50
N VAL A 41 -6.32 -6.07 -20.03
CA VAL A 41 -6.56 -4.62 -20.13
C VAL A 41 -6.58 -3.97 -18.74
N ALA A 42 -7.28 -4.57 -17.78
CA ALA A 42 -7.29 -4.10 -16.40
C ALA A 42 -5.88 -4.10 -15.79
N GLY A 43 -5.09 -5.14 -16.04
CA GLY A 43 -3.70 -5.23 -15.58
C GLY A 43 -2.81 -4.13 -16.15
N VAL A 44 -2.94 -3.82 -17.44
CA VAL A 44 -2.20 -2.70 -18.07
C VAL A 44 -2.57 -1.36 -17.45
N ILE A 45 -3.88 -1.10 -17.26
CA ILE A 45 -4.36 0.15 -16.64
C ILE A 45 -3.78 0.28 -15.22
N VAL A 46 -3.84 -0.78 -14.44
CA VAL A 46 -3.29 -0.78 -13.08
C VAL A 46 -1.79 -0.58 -13.08
N ALA A 47 -1.05 -1.21 -13.99
CA ALA A 47 0.40 -1.03 -14.11
C ALA A 47 0.78 0.42 -14.42
N VAL A 48 0.08 1.07 -15.34
CA VAL A 48 0.31 2.49 -15.70
C VAL A 48 0.11 3.40 -14.50
N ILE A 49 -0.87 3.11 -13.64
CA ILE A 49 -1.13 3.90 -12.41
C ILE A 49 -0.14 3.55 -11.29
N ALA A 50 0.21 2.28 -11.15
CA ALA A 50 1.05 1.79 -10.06
C ALA A 50 2.51 2.25 -10.17
N LEU A 51 3.06 2.38 -11.39
CA LEU A 51 4.47 2.76 -11.58
C LEU A 51 4.81 4.13 -10.98
N PRO A 52 4.15 5.24 -11.37
CA PRO A 52 4.45 6.55 -10.78
C PRO A 52 4.12 6.60 -9.29
N LEU A 53 3.08 5.93 -8.84
CA LEU A 53 2.73 5.86 -7.43
C LEU A 53 3.81 5.17 -6.61
N SER A 54 4.38 4.07 -7.12
CA SER A 54 5.44 3.33 -6.45
C SER A 54 6.72 4.15 -6.32
N ILE A 55 7.08 4.89 -7.37
CA ILE A 55 8.23 5.81 -7.35
C ILE A 55 8.00 6.92 -6.33
N ALA A 56 6.84 7.57 -6.35
CA ALA A 56 6.52 8.65 -5.42
C ALA A 56 6.57 8.19 -3.96
N LEU A 57 6.04 7.00 -3.65
CA LEU A 57 6.06 6.46 -2.29
C LEU A 57 7.44 5.98 -1.87
N ALA A 58 8.28 5.48 -2.78
CA ALA A 58 9.67 5.15 -2.49
C ALA A 58 10.44 6.41 -2.07
N LEU A 59 10.35 7.49 -2.85
CA LEU A 59 10.96 8.78 -2.53
C LEU A 59 10.43 9.34 -1.20
N ALA A 60 9.12 9.26 -0.95
CA ALA A 60 8.52 9.67 0.32
C ALA A 60 9.00 8.82 1.52
N SER A 61 9.41 7.58 1.26
CA SER A 61 9.98 6.66 2.25
C SER A 61 11.49 6.85 2.45
N GLY A 62 12.13 7.77 1.70
CA GLY A 62 13.58 8.03 1.80
C GLY A 62 14.45 6.98 1.12
N VAL A 63 13.88 6.17 0.22
CA VAL A 63 14.59 5.18 -0.61
C VAL A 63 14.60 5.61 -2.08
N GLY A 64 15.40 4.95 -2.91
CA GLY A 64 15.49 5.29 -4.32
C GLY A 64 14.24 4.87 -5.13
N PRO A 65 14.03 5.47 -6.31
CA PRO A 65 12.90 5.13 -7.17
C PRO A 65 12.95 3.68 -7.66
N GLU A 66 14.15 3.11 -7.79
CA GLU A 66 14.37 1.74 -8.25
C GLU A 66 13.81 0.72 -7.27
N GLU A 67 14.01 0.93 -5.96
CA GLU A 67 13.48 0.07 -4.90
C GLU A 67 11.95 0.06 -4.90
N GLY A 68 11.33 1.20 -5.23
CA GLY A 68 9.88 1.28 -5.41
C GLY A 68 9.40 0.44 -6.56
N LEU A 69 10.09 0.49 -7.71
CA LEU A 69 9.76 -0.31 -8.88
C LEU A 69 9.96 -1.80 -8.63
N TYR A 70 11.08 -2.22 -8.06
CA TYR A 70 11.32 -3.62 -7.71
C TYR A 70 10.26 -4.15 -6.73
N THR A 71 9.91 -3.35 -5.74
CA THR A 71 8.84 -3.71 -4.79
C THR A 71 7.50 -3.88 -5.51
N ALA A 72 7.13 -2.97 -6.40
CA ALA A 72 5.88 -3.06 -7.15
C ALA A 72 5.81 -4.30 -8.03
N ILE A 73 6.90 -4.63 -8.72
CA ILE A 73 6.97 -5.80 -9.60
C ILE A 73 6.95 -7.10 -8.79
N VAL A 74 7.88 -7.25 -7.84
CA VAL A 74 8.05 -8.50 -7.10
C VAL A 74 6.89 -8.75 -6.14
N ALA A 75 6.53 -7.76 -5.31
CA ALA A 75 5.44 -7.92 -4.36
C ALA A 75 4.09 -7.99 -5.08
N GLY A 76 3.87 -7.19 -6.12
CA GLY A 76 2.65 -7.24 -6.93
C GLY A 76 2.43 -8.61 -7.56
N PHE A 77 3.48 -9.20 -8.12
CA PHE A 77 3.44 -10.56 -8.68
C PHE A 77 3.18 -11.61 -7.60
N LEU A 78 3.98 -11.63 -6.53
CA LEU A 78 3.87 -12.64 -5.47
C LEU A 78 2.51 -12.60 -4.77
N ILE A 79 1.99 -11.42 -4.47
CA ILE A 79 0.70 -11.28 -3.80
C ILE A 79 -0.46 -11.62 -4.73
N SER A 80 -0.38 -11.29 -6.01
CA SER A 80 -1.38 -11.71 -6.99
C SER A 80 -1.36 -13.22 -7.21
N PHE A 81 -0.18 -13.85 -7.17
CA PHE A 81 -0.01 -15.29 -7.37
C PHE A 81 -0.45 -16.10 -6.14
N LEU A 82 -0.05 -15.68 -4.94
CA LEU A 82 -0.29 -16.39 -3.69
C LEU A 82 -1.53 -15.89 -2.92
N GLY A 83 -2.09 -14.78 -3.34
CA GLY A 83 -3.19 -14.12 -2.63
C GLY A 83 -4.48 -14.92 -2.58
N GLY A 84 -5.29 -14.62 -1.58
CA GLY A 84 -6.60 -15.23 -1.36
C GLY A 84 -7.77 -14.43 -1.93
N SER A 85 -7.53 -13.31 -2.61
CA SER A 85 -8.55 -12.44 -3.20
C SER A 85 -8.47 -12.42 -4.73
N ARG A 86 -9.63 -12.30 -5.38
CA ARG A 86 -9.71 -12.20 -6.85
C ARG A 86 -9.47 -10.79 -7.38
N VAL A 87 -9.60 -9.78 -6.52
CA VAL A 87 -9.67 -8.36 -6.92
C VAL A 87 -8.70 -7.49 -6.14
N GLN A 88 -7.72 -8.09 -5.46
CA GLN A 88 -6.73 -7.38 -4.67
C GLN A 88 -5.41 -7.32 -5.41
N ILE A 89 -4.84 -6.12 -5.48
CA ILE A 89 -3.47 -5.89 -5.89
C ILE A 89 -2.72 -5.30 -4.70
N ALA A 90 -1.46 -5.67 -4.55
CA ALA A 90 -0.62 -5.09 -3.51
C ALA A 90 0.38 -4.12 -4.14
N GLY A 91 0.75 -3.14 -3.34
CA GLY A 91 1.74 -2.15 -3.70
C GLY A 91 2.18 -1.36 -2.48
N PRO A 92 3.12 -0.45 -2.64
CA PRO A 92 3.54 0.44 -1.56
C PRO A 92 2.36 1.28 -1.09
N THR A 93 2.31 1.56 0.22
CA THR A 93 1.25 2.35 0.83
C THR A 93 1.81 3.54 1.59
N ALA A 94 1.17 4.68 1.45
CA ALA A 94 1.55 5.91 2.13
C ALA A 94 1.46 5.81 3.66
N ALA A 95 0.63 4.91 4.19
CA ALA A 95 0.53 4.67 5.62
C ALA A 95 1.85 4.23 6.25
N PHE A 96 2.67 3.48 5.52
CA PHE A 96 3.96 3.00 5.99
C PHE A 96 5.15 3.87 5.56
N ALA A 97 4.96 4.82 4.64
CA ALA A 97 6.04 5.64 4.12
C ALA A 97 6.81 6.38 5.25
N THR A 98 6.09 6.95 6.22
CA THR A 98 6.71 7.62 7.38
C THR A 98 7.47 6.67 8.30
N ILE A 99 6.95 5.45 8.51
CA ILE A 99 7.59 4.42 9.33
C ILE A 99 8.87 3.95 8.65
N VAL A 100 8.79 3.65 7.35
CA VAL A 100 9.95 3.23 6.53
C VAL A 100 11.00 4.34 6.50
N ALA A 101 10.61 5.60 6.27
CA ALA A 101 11.52 6.74 6.32
C ALA A 101 12.21 6.87 7.68
N GLY A 102 11.48 6.64 8.78
CA GLY A 102 12.05 6.65 10.13
C GLY A 102 13.10 5.55 10.34
N ILE A 103 12.87 4.35 9.83
CA ILE A 103 13.82 3.23 9.90
C ILE A 103 15.05 3.51 9.04
N VAL A 104 14.86 3.94 7.79
CA VAL A 104 15.95 4.26 6.86
C VAL A 104 16.85 5.37 7.40
N ASN A 105 16.26 6.42 7.99
CA ASN A 105 17.05 7.52 8.56
C ASN A 105 17.84 7.12 9.81
N LYS A 106 17.37 6.15 10.61
CA LYS A 106 18.04 5.71 11.83
C LYS A 106 19.02 4.55 11.59
N ASN A 107 18.64 3.59 10.76
CA ASN A 107 19.32 2.30 10.65
C ASN A 107 19.80 1.98 9.22
N GLY A 108 19.56 2.88 8.26
CA GLY A 108 19.90 2.64 6.87
C GLY A 108 19.07 1.58 6.18
N MET A 109 19.49 1.18 4.98
CA MET A 109 18.80 0.14 4.18
C MET A 109 18.90 -1.25 4.81
N ASP A 110 20.01 -1.57 5.47
CA ASP A 110 20.20 -2.86 6.16
C ASP A 110 19.18 -3.01 7.30
N GLY A 111 18.96 -1.94 8.06
CA GLY A 111 17.93 -1.91 9.11
C GLY A 111 16.52 -2.10 8.55
N LEU A 112 16.23 -1.51 7.39
CA LEU A 112 14.96 -1.70 6.71
C LEU A 112 14.78 -3.14 6.24
N ALA A 113 15.83 -3.74 5.66
CA ALA A 113 15.78 -5.13 5.21
C ALA A 113 15.50 -6.08 6.38
N LEU A 114 16.20 -5.91 7.50
CA LEU A 114 15.97 -6.71 8.71
C LEU A 114 14.54 -6.55 9.24
N ALA A 115 14.05 -5.31 9.35
CA ALA A 115 12.70 -5.02 9.81
C ALA A 115 11.64 -5.66 8.90
N THR A 116 11.87 -5.63 7.59
CA THR A 116 10.96 -6.23 6.59
C THR A 116 10.91 -7.75 6.74
N VAL A 117 12.06 -8.41 6.92
CA VAL A 117 12.11 -9.86 7.16
C VAL A 117 11.39 -10.22 8.45
N MET A 118 11.63 -9.49 9.54
CA MET A 118 10.93 -9.71 10.82
C MET A 118 9.42 -9.53 10.68
N ALA A 119 8.97 -8.48 10.00
CA ALA A 119 7.55 -8.24 9.72
C ALA A 119 6.95 -9.38 8.88
N GLY A 120 7.69 -9.85 7.85
CA GLY A 120 7.28 -10.98 7.02
C GLY A 120 7.08 -12.27 7.83
N VAL A 121 8.01 -12.59 8.72
CA VAL A 121 7.89 -13.76 9.63
C VAL A 121 6.65 -13.62 10.53
N LEU A 122 6.43 -12.46 11.13
CA LEU A 122 5.24 -12.19 11.95
C LEU A 122 3.95 -12.37 11.15
N LEU A 123 3.89 -11.85 9.93
CA LEU A 123 2.72 -11.99 9.05
C LEU A 123 2.45 -13.46 8.69
N VAL A 124 3.49 -14.25 8.42
CA VAL A 124 3.35 -15.70 8.18
C VAL A 124 2.78 -16.40 9.42
N VAL A 125 3.30 -16.12 10.59
CA VAL A 125 2.78 -16.68 11.86
C VAL A 125 1.32 -16.28 12.08
N MET A 126 0.97 -15.02 11.88
CA MET A 126 -0.41 -14.54 11.97
C MET A 126 -1.33 -15.22 10.95
N GLY A 127 -0.84 -15.46 9.75
CA GLY A 127 -1.56 -16.19 8.70
C GLY A 127 -1.83 -17.65 9.10
N LEU A 128 -0.82 -18.35 9.62
CA LEU A 128 -0.95 -19.73 10.10
C LEU A 128 -1.92 -19.85 11.29
N LEU A 129 -1.90 -18.88 12.19
CA LEU A 129 -2.84 -18.79 13.32
C LEU A 129 -4.24 -18.31 12.89
N ARG A 130 -4.45 -18.01 11.60
CA ARG A 130 -5.72 -17.50 11.04
C ARG A 130 -6.23 -16.22 11.71
N LEU A 131 -5.31 -15.38 12.18
CA LEU A 131 -5.66 -14.13 12.87
C LEU A 131 -6.30 -13.11 11.92
N GLY A 132 -6.22 -13.28 10.61
CA GLY A 132 -6.94 -12.48 9.62
C GLY A 132 -8.47 -12.46 9.83
N SER A 133 -9.04 -13.50 10.44
CA SER A 133 -10.47 -13.51 10.79
C SER A 133 -10.86 -12.48 11.86
N LEU A 134 -9.89 -11.97 12.63
CA LEU A 134 -10.13 -10.95 13.64
C LEU A 134 -10.50 -9.58 13.05
N ILE A 135 -10.21 -9.35 11.76
CA ILE A 135 -10.53 -8.09 11.07
C ILE A 135 -12.04 -7.81 11.06
N ARG A 136 -12.87 -8.85 11.13
CA ARG A 136 -14.34 -8.72 11.19
C ARG A 136 -14.84 -8.02 12.46
N PHE A 137 -14.03 -7.97 13.51
CA PHE A 137 -14.36 -7.29 14.76
C PHE A 137 -13.98 -5.80 14.74
N ILE A 138 -13.27 -5.35 13.70
CA ILE A 138 -12.89 -3.94 13.57
C ILE A 138 -14.11 -3.17 13.05
N PRO A 139 -14.64 -2.19 13.82
CA PRO A 139 -15.73 -1.35 13.38
C PRO A 139 -15.39 -0.56 12.12
N TYR A 140 -16.38 -0.38 11.25
CA TYR A 140 -16.21 0.38 10.00
C TYR A 140 -15.70 1.82 10.21
N THR A 141 -16.07 2.44 11.33
CA THR A 141 -15.60 3.78 11.69
C THR A 141 -14.08 3.85 11.87
N ILE A 142 -13.46 2.79 12.39
CA ILE A 142 -12.00 2.73 12.56
C ILE A 142 -11.32 2.66 11.18
N THR A 143 -11.81 1.80 10.28
CA THR A 143 -11.24 1.67 8.92
C THR A 143 -11.41 2.96 8.11
N THR A 144 -12.56 3.62 8.24
CA THR A 144 -12.82 4.91 7.58
C THR A 144 -11.92 6.01 8.13
N GLY A 145 -11.77 6.09 9.46
CA GLY A 145 -10.88 7.06 10.10
C GLY A 145 -9.41 6.84 9.70
N PHE A 146 -8.97 5.60 9.65
CA PHE A 146 -7.62 5.23 9.19
C PHE A 146 -7.38 5.68 7.74
N THR A 147 -8.33 5.39 6.84
CA THR A 147 -8.22 5.78 5.43
C THR A 147 -8.22 7.30 5.26
N ALA A 148 -9.07 8.02 6.00
CA ALA A 148 -9.10 9.48 6.00
C ALA A 148 -7.77 10.07 6.51
N GLY A 149 -7.19 9.50 7.57
CA GLY A 149 -5.88 9.90 8.08
C GLY A 149 -4.76 9.71 7.05
N ILE A 150 -4.76 8.60 6.31
CA ILE A 150 -3.82 8.39 5.20
C ILE A 150 -4.00 9.45 4.12
N ALA A 151 -5.23 9.75 3.73
CA ALA A 151 -5.51 10.76 2.71
C ALA A 151 -4.97 12.14 3.10
N VAL A 152 -5.15 12.56 4.35
CA VAL A 152 -4.59 13.80 4.89
C VAL A 152 -3.06 13.77 4.87
N THR A 153 -2.45 12.66 5.27
CA THR A 153 -0.98 12.49 5.27
C THR A 153 -0.39 12.62 3.87
N ILE A 154 -1.05 12.01 2.86
CA ILE A 154 -0.65 12.13 1.45
C ILE A 154 -0.79 13.57 1.00
N LEU A 155 -1.94 14.19 1.23
CA LEU A 155 -2.21 15.57 0.83
C LEU A 155 -1.12 16.51 1.36
N VAL A 156 -0.86 16.46 2.67
CA VAL A 156 0.17 17.30 3.31
C VAL A 156 1.56 16.98 2.75
N GLY A 157 1.85 15.71 2.45
CA GLY A 157 3.12 15.31 1.85
C GLY A 157 3.35 15.90 0.47
N GLN A 158 2.30 16.06 -0.34
CA GLN A 158 2.38 16.59 -1.69
C GLN A 158 2.42 18.13 -1.77
N LEU A 159 2.07 18.85 -0.70
CA LEU A 159 2.06 20.33 -0.70
C LEU A 159 3.43 20.91 -1.05
N LYS A 160 4.51 20.31 -0.55
CA LYS A 160 5.87 20.75 -0.85
C LYS A 160 6.15 20.75 -2.36
N ASP A 161 5.88 19.62 -3.00
CA ASP A 161 6.20 19.40 -4.40
C ASP A 161 5.25 20.18 -5.31
N PHE A 162 3.99 20.29 -4.92
CA PHE A 162 2.98 21.07 -5.64
C PHE A 162 3.31 22.57 -5.70
N PHE A 163 3.82 23.15 -4.59
CA PHE A 163 4.21 24.54 -4.53
C PHE A 163 5.70 24.78 -4.83
N GLY A 164 6.45 23.75 -5.22
CA GLY A 164 7.88 23.86 -5.54
C GLY A 164 8.75 24.35 -4.39
N LEU A 165 8.36 24.05 -3.12
CA LEU A 165 9.08 24.55 -1.94
C LEU A 165 10.46 23.94 -1.81
N THR A 166 11.46 24.77 -1.59
CA THR A 166 12.82 24.36 -1.27
C THR A 166 13.05 24.48 0.23
N TYR A 167 13.45 23.37 0.86
CA TYR A 167 13.84 23.34 2.27
C TYR A 167 15.35 23.46 2.41
N ASP A 168 15.82 24.07 3.51
CA ASP A 168 17.24 24.16 3.80
C ASP A 168 17.88 22.78 3.96
N ALA A 169 19.17 22.69 3.64
CA ALA A 169 19.94 21.46 3.79
C ALA A 169 19.91 20.96 5.25
N GLY A 170 19.32 19.77 5.45
CA GLY A 170 19.14 19.16 6.77
C GLY A 170 17.70 19.14 7.30
N VAL A 171 16.78 19.91 6.73
CA VAL A 171 15.36 19.88 7.11
C VAL A 171 14.64 18.76 6.34
N LYS A 172 14.45 17.62 6.99
CA LYS A 172 13.71 16.47 6.44
C LYS A 172 12.51 16.16 7.34
N PRO A 173 11.37 16.88 7.17
CA PRO A 173 10.20 16.63 8.00
C PRO A 173 9.61 15.25 7.66
N ILE A 174 9.54 14.34 8.64
CA ILE A 174 9.02 12.98 8.48
C ILE A 174 7.55 12.96 8.91
N GLU A 175 7.26 13.52 10.07
CA GLU A 175 5.90 13.52 10.61
C GLU A 175 5.00 14.54 9.91
N THR A 176 3.70 14.24 9.84
CA THR A 176 2.71 15.12 9.19
C THR A 176 2.68 16.52 9.81
N VAL A 177 2.82 16.60 11.14
CA VAL A 177 2.85 17.88 11.85
C VAL A 177 4.09 18.70 11.49
N ASP A 178 5.25 18.05 11.37
CA ASP A 178 6.50 18.71 10.99
C ASP A 178 6.48 19.15 9.53
N LYS A 179 5.81 18.39 8.64
CA LYS A 179 5.57 18.79 7.25
C LYS A 179 4.73 20.07 7.18
N ILE A 180 3.67 20.18 7.98
CA ILE A 180 2.84 21.39 8.05
C ILE A 180 3.65 22.57 8.58
N LYS A 181 4.43 22.40 9.65
CA LYS A 181 5.30 23.47 10.19
C LYS A 181 6.33 23.91 9.16
N ALA A 182 6.98 22.97 8.47
CA ALA A 182 7.92 23.27 7.41
C ALA A 182 7.25 24.00 6.24
N PHE A 183 6.07 23.56 5.82
CA PHE A 183 5.28 24.24 4.80
C PHE A 183 5.02 25.70 5.16
N CYS A 184 4.52 25.99 6.37
CA CYS A 184 4.28 27.35 6.82
C CYS A 184 5.57 28.20 6.89
N ARG A 185 6.68 27.59 7.33
CA ARG A 185 7.96 28.29 7.49
C ARG A 185 8.62 28.66 6.16
N TYR A 186 8.55 27.75 5.19
CA TYR A 186 9.19 27.89 3.88
C TYR A 186 8.23 28.34 2.78
N PHE A 187 7.05 28.82 3.15
CA PHE A 187 6.06 29.30 2.17
C PHE A 187 6.57 30.44 1.28
N ASN A 188 7.54 31.22 1.75
CA ASN A 188 8.18 32.29 0.98
C ASN A 188 9.13 31.79 -0.12
N THR A 189 9.40 30.49 -0.19
CA THR A 189 10.27 29.87 -1.21
C THR A 189 9.49 29.26 -2.38
N VAL A 190 8.20 29.58 -2.49
CA VAL A 190 7.35 29.16 -3.60
C VAL A 190 7.94 29.61 -4.93
N ASN A 191 8.07 28.66 -5.87
CA ASN A 191 8.60 28.92 -7.20
C ASN A 191 7.57 28.55 -8.27
#